data_135028bb07b6759774911489c582e111
#
_entry.id   135028bb07b6759774911489c582e111
#
_cell.length_a   1.000
_cell.length_b   1.000
_cell.length_c   1.000
_cell.angle_alpha   90.00
_cell.angle_beta   90.00
_cell.angle_gamma   90.00
#
_symmetry.space_group_name_H-M   'P 1'
#
loop_
_entity.id
_entity.type
_entity.pdbx_description
1 polymer ?
#
loop_
_entity_poly.entity_id
_entity_poly.type
_entity_poly.pdbx_seq_one_letter_code
_entity_poly.pdbx_strand_id
1 'polypeptide(L)'
;MNGALSGARTLLYKEVLRFWKVSFQTVAAPVLTAVLYLLIFGHVLEDHVKVYDRISYTAFLVPGLVMMSVLQNAFANSSSSIIQSKIMGSLVFVLLTPLSHWAWFVAYVGSSVVRGLVVGLGVFIVTLAFARPEFAAPLWIVVFALLGAALLATLGLIAGLWA
;
A
#
# COMPACT_ATOMS: atom_id res chain seq x y z
N MET A 1 8.26 29.38 -8.77
CA MET A 1 7.58 28.44 -7.85
C MET A 1 6.53 27.57 -8.56
N ASN A 2 5.82 28.05 -9.57
CA ASN A 2 4.76 27.28 -10.24
C ASN A 2 5.27 26.08 -11.09
N GLY A 3 6.48 26.13 -11.64
CA GLY A 3 7.04 25.04 -12.45
C GLY A 3 7.42 23.78 -11.67
N ALA A 4 7.95 23.93 -10.45
CA ALA A 4 8.32 22.77 -9.61
C ALA A 4 7.10 22.02 -9.09
N LEU A 5 6.02 22.73 -8.73
CA LEU A 5 4.76 22.13 -8.30
C LEU A 5 4.04 21.42 -9.45
N SER A 6 4.06 21.98 -10.66
CA SER A 6 3.48 21.33 -11.84
C SER A 6 4.24 20.05 -12.21
N GLY A 7 5.58 20.08 -12.15
CA GLY A 7 6.41 18.91 -12.40
C GLY A 7 6.19 17.77 -11.38
N ALA A 8 6.11 18.10 -10.07
CA ALA A 8 5.80 17.11 -9.02
C ALA A 8 4.43 16.47 -9.23
N ARG A 9 3.42 17.28 -9.55
CA ARG A 9 2.06 16.80 -9.85
C ARG A 9 2.04 15.87 -11.07
N THR A 10 2.75 16.23 -12.12
CA THR A 10 2.86 15.41 -13.35
C THR A 10 3.54 14.08 -13.06
N LEU A 11 4.63 14.08 -12.28
CA LEU A 11 5.33 12.87 -11.88
C LEU A 11 4.45 11.97 -11.01
N LEU A 12 3.78 12.53 -10.01
CA LEU A 12 2.84 11.81 -9.16
C LEU A 12 1.70 11.22 -10.00
N TYR A 13 1.12 11.98 -10.90
CA TYR A 13 0.04 11.52 -11.80
C TYR A 13 0.50 10.37 -12.69
N LYS A 14 1.69 10.45 -13.28
CA LYS A 14 2.31 9.37 -14.07
C LYS A 14 2.46 8.09 -13.23
N GLU A 15 2.95 8.19 -12.00
CA GLU A 15 3.15 7.04 -11.12
C GLU A 15 1.80 6.41 -10.69
N VAL A 16 0.79 7.23 -10.42
CA VAL A 16 -0.57 6.74 -10.13
C VAL A 16 -1.20 6.07 -11.36
N LEU A 17 -1.05 6.65 -12.56
CA LEU A 17 -1.55 6.03 -13.80
C LEU A 17 -0.85 4.70 -14.11
N ARG A 18 0.44 4.59 -13.82
CA ARG A 18 1.19 3.34 -13.97
C ARG A 18 0.55 2.23 -13.11
N PHE A 19 0.26 2.53 -11.86
CA PHE A 19 -0.45 1.62 -10.98
C PHE A 19 -1.85 1.30 -11.51
N TRP A 20 -2.60 2.31 -11.96
CA TRP A 20 -3.99 2.14 -12.38
C TRP A 20 -4.15 1.15 -13.54
N LYS A 21 -3.21 1.13 -14.48
CA LYS A 21 -3.21 0.18 -15.61
C LYS A 21 -3.11 -1.28 -15.21
N VAL A 22 -2.52 -1.57 -14.04
CA VAL A 22 -2.37 -2.94 -13.49
C VAL A 22 -3.14 -3.12 -12.19
N SER A 23 -4.06 -2.21 -11.88
CA SER A 23 -4.78 -2.15 -10.59
C SER A 23 -5.55 -3.43 -10.29
N PHE A 24 -6.24 -4.00 -11.27
CA PHE A 24 -7.00 -5.23 -11.07
C PHE A 24 -6.09 -6.38 -10.57
N GLN A 25 -4.99 -6.65 -11.26
CA GLN A 25 -4.05 -7.69 -10.87
C GLN A 25 -3.39 -7.39 -9.51
N THR A 26 -3.10 -6.12 -9.27
CA THR A 26 -2.43 -5.67 -8.03
C THR A 26 -3.34 -5.76 -6.81
N VAL A 27 -4.65 -5.56 -6.97
CA VAL A 27 -5.64 -5.68 -5.89
C VAL A 27 -6.10 -7.13 -5.73
N ALA A 28 -6.30 -7.85 -6.82
CA ALA A 28 -6.81 -9.22 -6.78
C ALA A 28 -5.90 -10.18 -6.01
N ALA A 29 -4.57 -10.09 -6.19
CA ALA A 29 -3.65 -10.98 -5.51
C ALA A 29 -3.66 -10.85 -3.98
N PRO A 30 -3.53 -9.64 -3.36
CA PRO A 30 -3.68 -9.47 -1.91
C PRO A 30 -5.07 -9.85 -1.39
N VAL A 31 -6.12 -9.57 -2.16
CA VAL A 31 -7.50 -9.95 -1.79
C VAL A 31 -7.63 -11.47 -1.72
N LEU A 32 -7.18 -12.20 -2.73
CA LEU A 32 -7.20 -13.66 -2.74
C LEU A 32 -6.39 -14.23 -1.57
N THR A 33 -5.22 -13.68 -1.31
CA THR A 33 -4.38 -14.07 -0.17
C THR A 33 -5.13 -13.86 1.15
N ALA A 34 -5.75 -12.71 1.35
CA ALA A 34 -6.51 -12.42 2.57
C ALA A 34 -7.72 -13.35 2.73
N VAL A 35 -8.45 -13.63 1.65
CA VAL A 35 -9.58 -14.59 1.65
C VAL A 35 -9.10 -15.99 2.02
N LEU A 36 -7.99 -16.46 1.44
CA LEU A 36 -7.42 -17.77 1.79
C LEU A 36 -7.01 -17.84 3.26
N TYR A 37 -6.36 -16.80 3.79
CA TYR A 37 -6.03 -16.73 5.22
C TYR A 37 -7.27 -16.80 6.10
N LEU A 38 -8.33 -16.03 5.76
CA LEU A 38 -9.56 -16.03 6.53
C LEU A 38 -10.32 -17.35 6.42
N LEU A 39 -10.33 -18.00 5.27
CA LEU A 39 -10.95 -19.32 5.11
C LEU A 39 -10.22 -20.40 5.91
N ILE A 40 -8.90 -20.43 5.83
CA ILE A 40 -8.09 -21.46 6.49
C ILE A 40 -8.08 -21.22 8.01
N PHE A 41 -7.62 -20.05 8.41
CA PHE A 41 -7.40 -19.78 9.84
C PHE A 41 -8.67 -19.40 10.58
N GLY A 42 -9.63 -18.73 9.92
CA GLY A 42 -10.94 -18.46 10.48
C GLY A 42 -11.68 -19.74 10.81
N HIS A 43 -11.72 -20.70 9.88
CA HIS A 43 -12.45 -21.95 10.09
C HIS A 43 -11.72 -22.92 11.03
N VAL A 44 -10.40 -23.02 10.95
CA VAL A 44 -9.62 -23.99 11.75
C VAL A 44 -9.41 -23.52 13.19
N LEU A 45 -9.26 -22.21 13.43
CA LEU A 45 -8.88 -21.68 14.73
C LEU A 45 -10.02 -21.01 15.49
N GLU A 46 -11.16 -20.73 14.85
CA GLU A 46 -12.29 -20.03 15.48
C GLU A 46 -12.84 -20.80 16.69
N ASP A 47 -12.88 -22.14 16.63
CA ASP A 47 -13.33 -23.01 17.71
C ASP A 47 -12.27 -23.27 18.79
N HIS A 48 -10.99 -23.03 18.50
CA HIS A 48 -9.87 -23.45 19.35
C HIS A 48 -9.14 -22.28 20.01
N VAL A 49 -9.21 -21.06 19.44
CA VAL A 49 -8.46 -19.90 19.91
C VAL A 49 -9.39 -18.72 20.16
N LYS A 50 -9.63 -18.41 21.41
CA LYS A 50 -10.25 -17.14 21.83
C LYS A 50 -9.14 -16.14 22.12
N VAL A 51 -9.01 -15.09 21.29
CA VAL A 51 -8.01 -14.04 21.52
C VAL A 51 -8.43 -13.14 22.68
N TYR A 52 -9.74 -12.83 22.74
CA TYR A 52 -10.41 -12.11 23.82
C TYR A 52 -11.84 -12.66 23.97
N ASP A 53 -12.42 -12.59 25.18
CA ASP A 53 -13.74 -13.17 25.50
C ASP A 53 -14.90 -12.68 24.59
N ARG A 54 -14.71 -11.58 23.86
CA ARG A 54 -15.75 -10.95 23.01
C ARG A 54 -15.37 -10.80 21.54
N ILE A 55 -14.16 -11.16 21.14
CA ILE A 55 -13.67 -10.94 19.77
C ILE A 55 -13.34 -12.29 19.14
N SER A 56 -14.00 -12.60 18.02
CA SER A 56 -13.69 -13.81 17.25
C SER A 56 -12.28 -13.70 16.65
N TYR A 57 -11.61 -14.84 16.50
CA TYR A 57 -10.28 -14.89 15.89
C TYR A 57 -10.28 -14.28 14.48
N THR A 58 -11.33 -14.52 13.70
CA THR A 58 -11.52 -13.96 12.36
C THR A 58 -11.57 -12.42 12.38
N ALA A 59 -12.32 -11.83 13.33
CA ALA A 59 -12.39 -10.37 13.46
C ALA A 59 -11.04 -9.74 13.88
N PHE A 60 -10.23 -10.46 14.66
CA PHE A 60 -8.87 -10.05 15.03
C PHE A 60 -7.90 -10.08 13.83
N LEU A 61 -8.03 -11.07 12.94
CA LEU A 61 -7.16 -11.21 11.77
C LEU A 61 -7.36 -10.09 10.72
N VAL A 62 -8.60 -9.62 10.54
CA VAL A 62 -8.95 -8.66 9.47
C VAL A 62 -8.07 -7.40 9.49
N PRO A 63 -7.91 -6.65 10.60
CA PRO A 63 -7.06 -5.46 10.63
C PRO A 63 -5.61 -5.75 10.27
N GLY A 64 -5.07 -6.89 10.73
CA GLY A 64 -3.71 -7.33 10.43
C GLY A 64 -3.49 -7.57 8.94
N LEU A 65 -4.41 -8.30 8.27
CA LEU A 65 -4.34 -8.59 6.83
C LEU A 65 -4.47 -7.32 5.99
N VAL A 66 -5.35 -6.39 6.39
CA VAL A 66 -5.50 -5.10 5.72
C VAL A 66 -4.21 -4.29 5.83
N MET A 67 -3.66 -4.14 7.04
CA MET A 67 -2.42 -3.39 7.24
C MET A 67 -1.23 -4.02 6.54
N MET A 68 -1.10 -5.35 6.59
CA MET A 68 -0.06 -6.07 5.83
C MET A 68 -0.14 -5.76 4.34
N SER A 69 -1.34 -5.75 3.76
CA SER A 69 -1.57 -5.42 2.35
C SER A 69 -1.20 -3.97 2.02
N VAL A 70 -1.56 -3.01 2.90
CA VAL A 70 -1.18 -1.60 2.74
C VAL A 70 0.34 -1.44 2.71
N LEU A 71 1.02 -1.98 3.72
CA LEU A 71 2.46 -1.82 3.92
C LEU A 71 3.27 -2.46 2.79
N GLN A 72 2.96 -3.71 2.44
CA GLN A 72 3.63 -4.44 1.36
C GLN A 72 3.46 -3.75 0.01
N ASN A 73 2.26 -3.27 -0.30
CA ASN A 73 2.02 -2.60 -1.58
C ASN A 73 2.63 -1.20 -1.65
N ALA A 74 2.69 -0.48 -0.55
CA ALA A 74 3.41 0.80 -0.48
C ALA A 74 4.91 0.61 -0.73
N PHE A 75 5.55 -0.38 -0.07
CA PHE A 75 6.96 -0.73 -0.30
C PHE A 75 7.20 -1.19 -1.75
N ALA A 76 6.41 -2.14 -2.23
CA ALA A 76 6.58 -2.73 -3.56
C ALA A 76 6.41 -1.70 -4.68
N ASN A 77 5.53 -0.69 -4.52
CA ASN A 77 5.36 0.33 -5.55
C ASN A 77 6.59 1.21 -5.71
N SER A 78 7.11 1.74 -4.63
CA SER A 78 8.28 2.64 -4.69
C SER A 78 9.53 1.90 -5.17
N SER A 79 9.82 0.71 -4.64
CA SER A 79 10.99 -0.07 -5.05
C SER A 79 10.90 -0.50 -6.52
N SER A 80 9.77 -1.08 -6.95
CA SER A 80 9.61 -1.54 -8.33
C SER A 80 9.62 -0.39 -9.34
N SER A 81 9.11 0.79 -8.98
CA SER A 81 9.13 1.95 -9.87
C SER A 81 10.54 2.38 -10.21
N ILE A 82 11.40 2.48 -9.21
CA ILE A 82 12.80 2.88 -9.41
C ILE A 82 13.58 1.82 -10.16
N ILE A 83 13.45 0.55 -9.75
CA ILE A 83 14.14 -0.56 -10.42
C ILE A 83 13.75 -0.65 -11.89
N GLN A 84 12.45 -0.57 -12.22
CA GLN A 84 12.01 -0.56 -13.61
C GLN A 84 12.55 0.64 -14.38
N SER A 85 12.57 1.83 -13.76
CA SER A 85 13.13 3.02 -14.41
C SER A 85 14.62 2.90 -14.66
N LYS A 86 15.38 2.20 -13.80
CA LYS A 86 16.79 1.87 -14.02
C LYS A 86 16.97 0.91 -15.20
N ILE A 87 16.22 -0.21 -15.20
CA ILE A 87 16.33 -1.23 -16.25
C ILE A 87 15.97 -0.66 -17.63
N MET A 88 14.96 0.22 -17.71
CA MET A 88 14.54 0.86 -18.95
C MET A 88 15.43 2.05 -19.36
N GLY A 89 16.41 2.43 -18.54
CA GLY A 89 17.23 3.63 -18.79
C GLY A 89 16.48 4.96 -18.64
N SER A 90 15.21 4.92 -18.23
CA SER A 90 14.37 6.12 -18.14
C SER A 90 14.62 6.96 -16.89
N LEU A 91 15.32 6.42 -15.89
CA LEU A 91 15.64 7.14 -14.66
C LEU A 91 16.48 8.40 -14.93
N VAL A 92 17.40 8.34 -15.90
CA VAL A 92 18.22 9.49 -16.28
C VAL A 92 17.36 10.67 -16.73
N PHE A 93 16.32 10.44 -17.53
CA PHE A 93 15.41 11.48 -17.97
C PHE A 93 14.64 12.12 -16.82
N VAL A 94 14.27 11.32 -15.80
CA VAL A 94 13.60 11.83 -14.60
C VAL A 94 14.55 12.68 -13.77
N LEU A 95 15.82 12.28 -13.65
CA LEU A 95 16.84 13.03 -12.90
C LEU A 95 17.29 14.32 -13.61
N LEU A 96 17.21 14.38 -14.94
CA LEU A 96 17.51 15.57 -15.72
C LEU A 96 16.39 16.63 -15.67
N THR A 97 15.21 16.28 -15.18
CA THR A 97 14.13 17.27 -15.01
C THR A 97 14.48 18.27 -13.91
N PRO A 98 14.14 19.56 -14.04
CA PRO A 98 14.40 20.58 -13.04
C PRO A 98 13.43 20.47 -11.85
N LEU A 99 13.36 19.28 -11.24
CA LEU A 99 12.56 18.99 -10.06
C LEU A 99 13.42 19.11 -8.80
N SER A 100 12.84 19.71 -7.75
CA SER A 100 13.49 19.68 -6.44
C SER A 100 13.50 18.25 -5.88
N HIS A 101 14.51 17.90 -5.08
CA HIS A 101 14.63 16.60 -4.43
C HIS A 101 13.38 16.26 -3.60
N TRP A 102 12.79 17.24 -2.93
CA TRP A 102 11.55 17.08 -2.18
C TRP A 102 10.34 16.78 -3.08
N ALA A 103 10.23 17.45 -4.22
CA ALA A 103 9.16 17.20 -5.17
C ALA A 103 9.21 15.78 -5.74
N TRP A 104 10.43 15.30 -6.04
CA TRP A 104 10.69 13.95 -6.48
C TRP A 104 10.31 12.92 -5.39
N PHE A 105 10.80 13.12 -4.16
CA PHE A 105 10.51 12.26 -3.02
C PHE A 105 9.00 12.15 -2.76
N VAL A 106 8.31 13.29 -2.65
CA VAL A 106 6.86 13.34 -2.38
C VAL A 106 6.06 12.67 -3.51
N ALA A 107 6.48 12.78 -4.77
CA ALA A 107 5.80 12.14 -5.88
C ALA A 107 5.87 10.60 -5.79
N TYR A 108 7.04 10.03 -5.54
CA TYR A 108 7.21 8.57 -5.43
C TYR A 108 6.58 7.99 -4.17
N VAL A 109 6.82 8.60 -3.02
CA VAL A 109 6.24 8.15 -1.75
C VAL A 109 4.73 8.34 -1.76
N GLY A 110 4.24 9.49 -2.20
CA GLY A 110 2.81 9.78 -2.27
C GLY A 110 2.04 8.82 -3.18
N SER A 111 2.57 8.52 -4.38
CA SER A 111 1.93 7.53 -5.28
C SER A 111 1.91 6.13 -4.66
N SER A 112 2.94 5.78 -3.89
CA SER A 112 3.05 4.48 -3.23
C SER A 112 2.09 4.36 -2.05
N VAL A 113 1.89 5.43 -1.30
CA VAL A 113 0.87 5.52 -0.24
C VAL A 113 -0.53 5.35 -0.85
N VAL A 114 -0.84 6.07 -1.93
CA VAL A 114 -2.13 5.94 -2.64
C VAL A 114 -2.37 4.49 -3.05
N ARG A 115 -1.38 3.84 -3.67
CA ARG A 115 -1.50 2.43 -4.07
C ARG A 115 -1.73 1.53 -2.87
N GLY A 116 -0.94 1.67 -1.81
CA GLY A 116 -1.08 0.87 -0.59
C GLY A 116 -2.48 0.98 0.00
N LEU A 117 -3.01 2.20 0.10
CA LEU A 117 -4.35 2.45 0.63
C LEU A 117 -5.46 1.88 -0.26
N VAL A 118 -5.34 2.01 -1.60
CA VAL A 118 -6.33 1.44 -2.53
C VAL A 118 -6.37 -0.09 -2.42
N VAL A 119 -5.20 -0.73 -2.35
CA VAL A 119 -5.13 -2.19 -2.15
C VAL A 119 -5.67 -2.60 -0.80
N GLY A 120 -5.28 -1.91 0.27
CA GLY A 120 -5.79 -2.16 1.61
C GLY A 120 -7.30 -1.98 1.72
N LEU A 121 -7.86 -0.96 1.06
CA LEU A 121 -9.30 -0.76 0.98
C LEU A 121 -9.99 -1.91 0.23
N GLY A 122 -9.40 -2.39 -0.87
CA GLY A 122 -9.91 -3.56 -1.60
C GLY A 122 -9.96 -4.82 -0.72
N VAL A 123 -8.88 -5.09 0.01
CA VAL A 123 -8.82 -6.19 0.99
C VAL A 123 -9.87 -5.98 2.08
N PHE A 124 -9.96 -4.78 2.64
CA PHE A 124 -10.93 -4.46 3.69
C PHE A 124 -12.36 -4.72 3.26
N ILE A 125 -12.79 -4.23 2.08
CA ILE A 125 -14.14 -4.42 1.58
C ILE A 125 -14.50 -5.91 1.48
N VAL A 126 -13.58 -6.74 0.98
CA VAL A 126 -13.83 -8.18 0.83
C VAL A 126 -13.84 -8.89 2.19
N THR A 127 -12.97 -8.48 3.11
CA THR A 127 -12.93 -9.08 4.46
C THR A 127 -14.15 -8.75 5.31
N LEU A 128 -14.91 -7.69 5.01
CA LEU A 128 -16.20 -7.39 5.66
C LEU A 128 -17.27 -8.48 5.46
N ALA A 129 -17.13 -9.31 4.41
CA ALA A 129 -18.02 -10.46 4.20
C ALA A 129 -17.78 -11.60 5.21
N PHE A 130 -16.59 -11.66 5.81
CA PHE A 130 -16.19 -12.70 6.76
C PHE A 130 -16.35 -12.26 8.21
N ALA A 131 -16.03 -11.03 8.53
CA ALA A 131 -16.17 -10.47 9.86
C ALA A 131 -16.40 -8.96 9.80
N ARG A 132 -17.16 -8.46 10.78
CA ARG A 132 -17.38 -7.01 10.94
C ARG A 132 -16.57 -6.52 12.13
N PRO A 133 -15.36 -5.97 11.90
CA PRO A 133 -14.57 -5.42 12.99
C PRO A 133 -15.26 -4.19 13.59
N GLU A 134 -15.25 -4.07 14.89
CA GLU A 134 -15.70 -2.87 15.60
C GLU A 134 -14.56 -1.86 15.63
N PHE A 135 -14.83 -0.62 15.18
CA PHE A 135 -13.84 0.45 15.14
C PHE A 135 -14.03 1.38 16.35
N ALA A 136 -13.20 1.23 17.37
CA ALA A 136 -13.19 2.13 18.53
C ALA A 136 -12.64 3.53 18.17
N ALA A 137 -11.67 3.61 17.25
CA ALA A 137 -10.99 4.86 16.91
C ALA A 137 -10.59 4.93 15.42
N PRO A 138 -11.55 5.18 14.49
CA PRO A 138 -11.31 5.12 13.04
C PRO A 138 -10.27 6.14 12.57
N LEU A 139 -10.21 7.32 13.20
CA LEU A 139 -9.22 8.34 12.86
C LEU A 139 -7.78 7.85 13.06
N TRP A 140 -7.50 7.18 14.17
CA TRP A 140 -6.18 6.65 14.46
C TRP A 140 -5.78 5.54 13.48
N ILE A 141 -6.72 4.71 13.05
CA ILE A 141 -6.47 3.68 12.04
C ILE A 141 -5.98 4.31 10.74
N VAL A 142 -6.65 5.38 10.27
CA VAL A 142 -6.24 6.09 9.05
C VAL A 142 -4.87 6.75 9.23
N VAL A 143 -4.63 7.42 10.36
CA VAL A 143 -3.34 8.06 10.65
C VAL A 143 -2.19 7.05 10.65
N PHE A 144 -2.34 5.93 11.36
CA PHE A 144 -1.30 4.89 11.40
C PHE A 144 -1.12 4.18 10.06
N ALA A 145 -2.19 3.97 9.29
CA ALA A 145 -2.09 3.43 7.95
C ALA A 145 -1.31 4.35 7.00
N LEU A 146 -1.57 5.66 7.05
CA LEU A 146 -0.84 6.66 6.27
C LEU A 146 0.64 6.73 6.66
N LEU A 147 0.93 6.81 7.95
CA LEU A 147 2.31 6.89 8.46
C LEU A 147 3.09 5.61 8.14
N GLY A 148 2.49 4.44 8.37
CA GLY A 148 3.10 3.16 8.06
C GLY A 148 3.36 2.99 6.55
N ALA A 149 2.38 3.34 5.71
CA ALA A 149 2.53 3.32 4.26
C ALA A 149 3.64 4.27 3.79
N ALA A 150 3.72 5.49 4.33
CA ALA A 150 4.76 6.45 3.99
C ALA A 150 6.15 5.96 4.41
N LEU A 151 6.27 5.36 5.60
CA LEU A 151 7.52 4.79 6.10
C LEU A 151 7.99 3.65 5.20
N LEU A 152 7.12 2.68 4.90
CA LEU A 152 7.46 1.55 4.02
C LEU A 152 7.72 1.98 2.58
N ALA A 153 6.99 2.97 2.06
CA ALA A 153 7.25 3.55 0.74
C ALA A 153 8.64 4.22 0.70
N THR A 154 9.05 4.90 1.76
CA THR A 154 10.39 5.50 1.87
C THR A 154 11.47 4.43 1.91
N LEU A 155 11.30 3.39 2.70
CA LEU A 155 12.22 2.25 2.73
C LEU A 155 12.30 1.53 1.37
N GLY A 156 11.16 1.36 0.69
CA GLY A 156 11.11 0.81 -0.66
C GLY A 156 11.83 1.68 -1.70
N LEU A 157 11.73 3.01 -1.56
CA LEU A 157 12.48 3.95 -2.40
C LEU A 157 13.99 3.79 -2.21
N ILE A 158 14.45 3.73 -0.96
CA ILE A 158 15.86 3.52 -0.62
C ILE A 158 16.35 2.18 -1.19
N ALA A 159 15.58 1.10 -0.97
CA ALA A 159 15.91 -0.21 -1.51
C ALA A 159 16.00 -0.20 -3.04
N GLY A 160 15.06 0.47 -3.74
CA GLY A 160 15.08 0.60 -5.19
C GLY A 160 16.24 1.45 -5.73
N LEU A 161 16.70 2.44 -4.97
CA LEU A 161 17.88 3.23 -5.33
C LEU A 161 19.18 2.45 -5.15
N TRP A 162 19.23 1.56 -4.17
CA TRP A 162 20.44 0.80 -3.85
C TRP A 162 20.59 -0.46 -4.73
N ALA A 163 19.49 -1.08 -5.15
CA ALA A 163 19.48 -2.19 -6.10
C ALA A 163 19.94 -1.76 -7.50
#